data_752f9a5e34b8ee90c9ff08694ba877c3
#
_entry.id   752f9a5e34b8ee90c9ff08694ba877c3
#
_cell.length_a   1.000
_cell.length_b   1.000
_cell.length_c   1.000
_cell.angle_alpha   90.00
_cell.angle_beta   90.00
_cell.angle_gamma   90.00
#
_symmetry.space_group_name_H-M   'P 1'
#
loop_
_entity.id
_entity.type
_entity.pdbx_description
1 polymer ?
#
loop_
_entity_poly.entity_id
_entity_poly.type
_entity_poly.pdbx_seq_one_letter_code
_entity_poly.pdbx_strand_id
1 'polypeptide(L)'
;VRYSRQVTDGLSADQLFEVMGNMLGELRDGHVNMSSSFDLARNWSWKEDYPTNFSDTLLRRYLSTDYRVSGGLRYRMLDDNIGYIYCPTFESMPGEGNLDEILYYLAPTNGLIIDVRSNSGGLLTAAERLASRFTDSEILVGYMRHKRGPGHNDFSDMQEQRLSPSTHLRWQKRVVVLTNRGVYSAANEFVKYMRECGATIIGDKTGGGAGLPFSSELPNGWSVRFSACPMYDTRQQSTEDGIEPDIAVGITDDDFARGRDTIIERARQLLAGH
;
A
#
# COMPACT_ATOMS: atom_id res chain seq x y z
N VAL A 1 30.45 6.69 11.94
CA VAL A 1 31.79 7.29 11.77
C VAL A 1 31.84 8.33 10.64
N ARG A 2 31.24 8.09 9.44
CA ARG A 2 31.29 9.03 8.29
C ARG A 2 30.63 10.37 8.63
N TYR A 3 29.39 10.37 9.11
CA TYR A 3 28.65 11.59 9.41
C TYR A 3 29.06 12.25 10.74
N SER A 4 29.48 11.48 11.73
CA SER A 4 29.94 12.07 13.00
C SER A 4 31.13 13.03 12.84
N ARG A 5 31.93 12.89 11.80
CA ARG A 5 33.03 13.82 11.48
C ARG A 5 32.56 15.14 10.88
N GLN A 6 31.32 15.20 10.41
CA GLN A 6 30.74 16.42 9.85
C GLN A 6 30.02 17.24 10.92
N VAL A 7 29.77 16.66 12.10
CA VAL A 7 29.12 17.35 13.22
C VAL A 7 30.23 18.04 14.03
N THR A 8 30.24 19.39 14.04
CA THR A 8 31.18 20.23 14.75
C THR A 8 30.41 21.29 15.55
N ASP A 9 31.06 21.87 16.60
CA ASP A 9 30.44 22.86 17.48
C ASP A 9 30.01 24.18 16.78
N GLY A 10 30.47 24.40 15.55
CA GLY A 10 30.16 25.61 14.78
C GLY A 10 28.99 25.46 13.79
N LEU A 11 28.31 24.28 13.73
CA LEU A 11 27.21 24.08 12.81
C LEU A 11 26.00 24.90 13.23
N SER A 12 25.31 25.52 12.25
CA SER A 12 23.94 26.02 12.44
C SER A 12 22.95 24.85 12.57
N ALA A 13 21.72 25.15 13.05
CA ALA A 13 20.68 24.15 13.13
C ALA A 13 20.37 23.54 11.75
N ASP A 14 20.33 24.36 10.70
CA ASP A 14 20.05 23.92 9.32
C ASP A 14 21.15 22.97 8.81
N GLN A 15 22.41 23.31 9.06
CA GLN A 15 23.54 22.46 8.66
C GLN A 15 23.54 21.12 9.41
N LEU A 16 23.22 21.14 10.70
CA LEU A 16 23.10 19.92 11.49
C LEU A 16 21.94 19.06 10.96
N PHE A 17 20.80 19.69 10.63
CA PHE A 17 19.63 19.01 10.07
C PHE A 17 19.97 18.34 8.74
N GLU A 18 20.67 19.02 7.85
CA GLU A 18 21.12 18.48 6.57
C GLU A 18 22.05 17.27 6.74
N VAL A 19 23.06 17.36 7.62
CA VAL A 19 23.99 16.25 7.92
C VAL A 19 23.23 15.02 8.43
N MET A 20 22.29 15.22 9.36
CA MET A 20 21.50 14.14 9.94
C MET A 20 20.50 13.56 8.91
N GLY A 21 19.86 14.42 8.12
CA GLY A 21 18.96 14.00 7.05
C GLY A 21 19.67 13.15 6.00
N ASN A 22 20.86 13.56 5.56
CA ASN A 22 21.70 12.80 4.65
C ASN A 22 22.13 11.44 5.24
N MET A 23 22.43 11.39 6.54
CA MET A 23 22.72 10.13 7.23
C MET A 23 21.51 9.17 7.20
N LEU A 24 20.33 9.67 7.50
CA LEU A 24 19.10 8.88 7.49
C LEU A 24 18.72 8.42 6.07
N GLY A 25 18.99 9.25 5.06
CA GLY A 25 18.77 8.92 3.64
C GLY A 25 19.55 7.69 3.15
N GLU A 26 20.68 7.36 3.78
CA GLU A 26 21.44 6.13 3.45
C GLU A 26 20.66 4.84 3.71
N LEU A 27 19.60 4.89 4.55
CA LEU A 27 18.75 3.74 4.85
C LEU A 27 17.83 3.38 3.68
N ARG A 28 17.58 4.32 2.77
CA ARG A 28 16.73 4.14 1.57
C ARG A 28 15.33 3.61 1.86
N ASP A 29 14.81 3.90 3.03
CA ASP A 29 13.48 3.51 3.49
C ASP A 29 12.54 4.73 3.44
N GLY A 30 11.42 4.62 2.75
CA GLY A 30 10.44 5.70 2.59
C GLY A 30 9.73 6.09 3.90
N HIS A 31 9.76 5.24 4.92
CA HIS A 31 9.27 5.58 6.25
C HIS A 31 10.27 6.40 7.06
N VAL A 32 11.57 6.36 6.70
CA VAL A 32 12.59 7.11 7.41
C VAL A 32 12.51 8.58 7.05
N ASN A 33 12.20 9.39 8.04
CA ASN A 33 12.18 10.84 7.90
C ASN A 33 12.56 11.51 9.21
N MET A 34 12.97 12.77 9.12
CA MET A 34 13.25 13.63 10.26
C MET A 34 12.58 14.98 10.03
N SER A 35 11.86 15.49 11.02
CA SER A 35 11.18 16.77 10.95
C SER A 35 11.66 17.72 12.04
N SER A 36 11.73 18.99 11.67
CA SER A 36 11.98 20.12 12.57
C SER A 36 10.86 21.15 12.41
N SER A 37 10.98 22.29 13.08
CA SER A 37 10.06 23.43 12.88
C SER A 37 10.27 24.15 11.54
N PHE A 38 11.35 23.88 10.82
CA PHE A 38 11.74 24.62 9.61
C PHE A 38 11.91 23.72 8.39
N ASP A 39 12.08 22.38 8.54
CA ASP A 39 12.33 21.49 7.40
C ASP A 39 11.90 20.04 7.68
N LEU A 40 11.80 19.25 6.60
CA LEU A 40 11.47 17.82 6.58
C LEU A 40 12.44 17.06 5.68
N ALA A 41 13.36 16.29 6.27
CA ALA A 41 14.21 15.34 5.55
C ALA A 41 13.50 13.99 5.36
N ARG A 42 13.46 13.49 4.13
CA ARG A 42 12.79 12.24 3.76
C ARG A 42 13.45 11.59 2.56
N ASN A 43 13.35 10.25 2.47
CA ASN A 43 13.76 9.49 1.31
C ASN A 43 12.53 9.04 0.51
N TRP A 44 12.42 9.50 -0.74
CA TRP A 44 11.29 9.18 -1.63
C TRP A 44 11.71 8.47 -2.91
N SER A 45 12.98 8.04 -2.98
CA SER A 45 13.54 7.36 -4.15
C SER A 45 12.82 6.06 -4.52
N TRP A 46 12.06 5.47 -3.60
CA TRP A 46 11.28 4.27 -3.86
C TRP A 46 10.17 4.45 -4.92
N LYS A 47 9.78 5.68 -5.24
CA LYS A 47 8.79 6.01 -6.29
C LYS A 47 9.30 6.97 -7.36
N GLU A 48 10.56 7.42 -7.27
CA GLU A 48 11.21 8.23 -8.30
C GLU A 48 11.60 7.35 -9.49
N ASP A 49 11.65 7.93 -10.68
CA ASP A 49 12.05 7.27 -11.94
C ASP A 49 11.21 6.06 -12.36
N TYR A 50 9.99 5.93 -11.82
CA TYR A 50 9.04 4.88 -12.22
C TYR A 50 7.83 5.51 -12.92
N PRO A 51 7.27 4.81 -13.94
CA PRO A 51 6.00 5.23 -14.53
C PRO A 51 4.91 5.30 -13.46
N THR A 52 4.12 6.35 -13.47
CA THR A 52 3.02 6.49 -12.49
C THR A 52 1.97 5.39 -12.62
N ASN A 53 1.76 4.88 -13.84
CA ASN A 53 0.77 3.84 -14.14
C ASN A 53 -0.62 4.13 -13.51
N PHE A 54 -0.96 5.41 -13.42
CA PHE A 54 -2.21 5.92 -12.87
C PHE A 54 -2.53 7.29 -13.46
N SER A 55 -3.80 7.56 -13.70
CA SER A 55 -4.30 8.84 -14.18
C SER A 55 -5.67 9.13 -13.60
N ASP A 56 -5.80 10.27 -12.90
CA ASP A 56 -7.10 10.74 -12.38
C ASP A 56 -8.11 10.97 -13.51
N THR A 57 -7.65 11.39 -14.69
CA THR A 57 -8.52 11.59 -15.85
C THR A 57 -9.11 10.27 -16.32
N LEU A 58 -8.32 9.20 -16.38
CA LEU A 58 -8.79 7.87 -16.74
C LEU A 58 -9.68 7.30 -15.63
N LEU A 59 -9.28 7.40 -14.37
CA LEU A 59 -10.10 6.96 -13.24
C LEU A 59 -11.50 7.55 -13.28
N ARG A 60 -11.62 8.88 -13.53
CA ARG A 60 -12.93 9.56 -13.65
C ARG A 60 -13.78 9.02 -14.79
N ARG A 61 -13.19 8.57 -15.89
CA ARG A 61 -13.94 7.93 -16.99
C ARG A 61 -14.55 6.61 -16.57
N TYR A 62 -13.79 5.75 -15.86
CA TYR A 62 -14.30 4.47 -15.37
C TYR A 62 -15.30 4.64 -14.21
N LEU A 63 -15.09 5.59 -13.33
CA LEU A 63 -16.06 5.93 -12.29
C LEU A 63 -17.31 6.60 -12.85
N SER A 64 -17.19 7.35 -13.99
CA SER A 64 -18.29 8.13 -14.56
C SER A 64 -18.88 9.16 -13.59
N THR A 65 -20.17 9.52 -13.73
CA THR A 65 -20.85 10.48 -12.84
C THR A 65 -21.79 9.82 -11.84
N ASP A 66 -21.98 8.51 -11.95
CA ASP A 66 -22.93 7.71 -11.16
C ASP A 66 -22.27 6.79 -10.13
N TYR A 67 -20.97 6.98 -9.90
CA TYR A 67 -20.29 6.23 -8.84
C TYR A 67 -20.83 6.58 -7.44
N ARG A 68 -20.71 5.63 -6.54
CA ARG A 68 -21.09 5.77 -5.14
C ARG A 68 -19.85 5.93 -4.25
N VAL A 69 -20.07 6.47 -3.05
CA VAL A 69 -19.02 6.63 -2.03
C VAL A 69 -19.54 6.07 -0.71
N SER A 70 -18.77 5.19 -0.10
CA SER A 70 -19.03 4.71 1.26
C SER A 70 -17.71 4.48 1.99
N GLY A 71 -17.56 5.05 3.19
CA GLY A 71 -16.33 4.93 3.99
C GLY A 71 -15.04 5.42 3.29
N GLY A 72 -15.15 6.39 2.37
CA GLY A 72 -14.02 6.89 1.57
C GLY A 72 -13.70 6.10 0.31
N LEU A 73 -14.28 4.92 0.14
CA LEU A 73 -14.16 4.10 -1.06
C LEU A 73 -15.13 4.58 -2.14
N ARG A 74 -14.66 4.67 -3.39
CA ARG A 74 -15.50 5.00 -4.55
C ARG A 74 -15.78 3.72 -5.33
N TYR A 75 -17.03 3.47 -5.69
CA TYR A 75 -17.40 2.21 -6.32
C TYR A 75 -18.55 2.33 -7.29
N ARG A 76 -18.59 1.45 -8.27
CA ARG A 76 -19.69 1.27 -9.22
C ARG A 76 -19.66 -0.11 -9.88
N MET A 77 -20.73 -0.46 -10.56
CA MET A 77 -20.73 -1.55 -11.56
C MET A 77 -20.31 -0.98 -12.91
N LEU A 78 -19.30 -1.57 -13.56
CA LEU A 78 -18.90 -1.24 -14.92
C LEU A 78 -19.93 -1.83 -15.92
N ASP A 79 -19.91 -1.30 -17.15
CA ASP A 79 -20.90 -1.66 -18.17
C ASP A 79 -20.86 -3.15 -18.59
N ASP A 80 -19.76 -3.85 -18.36
CA ASP A 80 -19.56 -5.28 -18.59
C ASP A 80 -19.88 -6.15 -17.36
N ASN A 81 -20.66 -5.62 -16.42
CA ASN A 81 -21.07 -6.30 -15.19
C ASN A 81 -19.90 -6.75 -14.28
N ILE A 82 -18.85 -5.92 -14.19
CA ILE A 82 -17.74 -6.08 -13.27
C ILE A 82 -17.85 -5.01 -12.19
N GLY A 83 -17.70 -5.41 -10.92
CA GLY A 83 -17.60 -4.47 -9.80
C GLY A 83 -16.24 -3.76 -9.82
N TYR A 84 -16.25 -2.46 -9.53
CA TYR A 84 -15.05 -1.66 -9.42
C TYR A 84 -15.06 -0.87 -8.12
N ILE A 85 -14.01 -1.01 -7.32
CA ILE A 85 -13.76 -0.24 -6.10
C ILE A 85 -12.42 0.47 -6.24
N TYR A 86 -12.42 1.79 -6.06
CA TYR A 86 -11.20 2.57 -5.89
C TYR A 86 -10.99 2.90 -4.42
N CYS A 87 -9.87 2.46 -3.86
CA CYS A 87 -9.44 2.69 -2.49
C CYS A 87 -8.22 3.63 -2.48
N PRO A 88 -8.42 4.96 -2.31
CA PRO A 88 -7.34 5.94 -2.44
C PRO A 88 -6.36 5.95 -1.26
N THR A 89 -6.79 5.49 -0.08
CA THR A 89 -6.00 5.55 1.15
C THR A 89 -6.53 4.59 2.20
N PHE A 90 -5.66 4.19 3.13
CA PHE A 90 -6.01 3.53 4.37
C PHE A 90 -5.86 4.44 5.60
N GLU A 91 -5.70 5.75 5.42
CA GLU A 91 -5.67 6.70 6.55
C GLU A 91 -6.99 6.77 7.30
N SER A 92 -8.09 6.51 6.63
CA SER A 92 -9.41 6.35 7.25
C SER A 92 -9.84 4.88 7.21
N MET A 93 -10.55 4.45 8.26
CA MET A 93 -11.07 3.09 8.35
C MET A 93 -12.54 3.07 7.97
N PRO A 94 -12.92 2.43 6.83
CA PRO A 94 -14.32 2.22 6.53
C PRO A 94 -14.96 1.33 7.62
N GLY A 95 -16.16 1.70 8.08
CA GLY A 95 -16.92 0.88 9.02
C GLY A 95 -17.42 -0.41 8.35
N GLU A 96 -17.82 -1.39 9.17
CA GLU A 96 -18.35 -2.66 8.67
C GLU A 96 -19.60 -2.45 7.78
N GLY A 97 -20.52 -1.56 8.19
CA GLY A 97 -21.69 -1.23 7.40
C GLY A 97 -21.37 -0.56 6.06
N ASN A 98 -20.27 0.20 5.98
CA ASN A 98 -19.83 0.78 4.71
C ASN A 98 -19.39 -0.32 3.73
N LEU A 99 -18.65 -1.31 4.22
CA LEU A 99 -18.20 -2.44 3.41
C LEU A 99 -19.38 -3.35 3.03
N ASP A 100 -20.34 -3.57 3.94
CA ASP A 100 -21.56 -4.31 3.67
C ASP A 100 -22.38 -3.65 2.53
N GLU A 101 -22.53 -2.33 2.56
CA GLU A 101 -23.22 -1.57 1.52
C GLU A 101 -22.53 -1.74 0.15
N ILE A 102 -21.19 -1.59 0.12
CA ILE A 102 -20.42 -1.74 -1.12
C ILE A 102 -20.59 -3.15 -1.70
N LEU A 103 -20.34 -4.18 -0.88
CA LEU A 103 -20.39 -5.57 -1.33
C LEU A 103 -21.81 -6.02 -1.70
N TYR A 104 -22.82 -5.55 -0.99
CA TYR A 104 -24.22 -5.79 -1.32
C TYR A 104 -24.58 -5.17 -2.69
N TYR A 105 -24.21 -3.91 -2.92
CA TYR A 105 -24.44 -3.22 -4.18
C TYR A 105 -23.74 -3.93 -5.35
N LEU A 106 -22.50 -4.40 -5.16
CA LEU A 106 -21.72 -5.08 -6.19
C LEU A 106 -22.02 -6.58 -6.32
N ALA A 107 -22.83 -7.16 -5.43
CA ALA A 107 -23.12 -8.60 -5.41
C ALA A 107 -23.62 -9.18 -6.75
N PRO A 108 -24.39 -8.46 -7.61
CA PRO A 108 -24.80 -8.98 -8.90
C PRO A 108 -23.69 -9.14 -9.94
N THR A 109 -22.52 -8.49 -9.73
CA THR A 109 -21.43 -8.49 -10.71
C THR A 109 -20.72 -9.84 -10.80
N ASN A 110 -20.06 -10.11 -11.93
CA ASN A 110 -19.37 -11.38 -12.19
C ASN A 110 -18.04 -11.53 -11.47
N GLY A 111 -17.39 -10.42 -11.13
CA GLY A 111 -16.11 -10.34 -10.46
C GLY A 111 -15.86 -8.92 -9.97
N LEU A 112 -14.75 -8.71 -9.27
CA LEU A 112 -14.44 -7.45 -8.61
C LEU A 112 -13.01 -6.99 -8.95
N ILE A 113 -12.87 -5.72 -9.30
CA ILE A 113 -11.61 -5.00 -9.39
C ILE A 113 -11.49 -4.12 -8.14
N ILE A 114 -10.40 -4.25 -7.40
CA ILE A 114 -10.03 -3.34 -6.31
C ILE A 114 -8.79 -2.57 -6.74
N ASP A 115 -8.95 -1.29 -7.00
CA ASP A 115 -7.87 -0.42 -7.43
C ASP A 115 -7.28 0.30 -6.22
N VAL A 116 -6.05 -0.07 -5.84
CA VAL A 116 -5.28 0.57 -4.77
C VAL A 116 -4.10 1.38 -5.33
N ARG A 117 -4.06 1.61 -6.63
CA ARG A 117 -2.98 2.41 -7.23
C ARG A 117 -2.88 3.78 -6.58
N SER A 118 -1.66 4.21 -6.31
CA SER A 118 -1.33 5.47 -5.63
C SER A 118 -1.83 5.58 -4.18
N ASN A 119 -2.26 4.48 -3.58
CA ASN A 119 -2.57 4.41 -2.15
C ASN A 119 -1.27 4.28 -1.35
N SER A 120 -0.87 5.32 -0.66
CA SER A 120 0.36 5.35 0.14
C SER A 120 0.25 4.67 1.52
N GLY A 121 -0.85 4.00 1.79
CA GLY A 121 -1.08 3.28 3.04
C GLY A 121 -1.93 4.04 4.05
N GLY A 122 -1.61 3.88 5.31
CA GLY A 122 -2.35 4.40 6.46
C GLY A 122 -2.44 3.37 7.59
N LEU A 123 -3.63 3.07 8.06
CA LEU A 123 -3.89 2.14 9.15
C LEU A 123 -3.84 0.68 8.66
N LEU A 124 -2.97 -0.12 9.25
CA LEU A 124 -2.90 -1.56 8.96
C LEU A 124 -4.23 -2.27 9.23
N THR A 125 -4.92 -1.90 10.31
CA THR A 125 -6.24 -2.43 10.68
C THR A 125 -7.34 -2.09 9.65
N ALA A 126 -7.21 -0.99 8.89
CA ALA A 126 -8.12 -0.69 7.78
C ALA A 126 -7.88 -1.63 6.58
N ALA A 127 -6.62 -1.91 6.28
CA ALA A 127 -6.24 -2.89 5.26
C ALA A 127 -6.71 -4.31 5.62
N GLU A 128 -6.50 -4.73 6.86
CA GLU A 128 -6.96 -6.03 7.39
C GLU A 128 -8.50 -6.15 7.33
N ARG A 129 -9.23 -5.10 7.76
CA ARG A 129 -10.69 -5.09 7.73
C ARG A 129 -11.22 -5.26 6.30
N LEU A 130 -10.66 -4.56 5.33
CA LEU A 130 -11.07 -4.73 3.94
C LEU A 130 -10.71 -6.13 3.44
N ALA A 131 -9.49 -6.61 3.67
CA ALA A 131 -9.02 -7.92 3.22
C ALA A 131 -9.82 -9.08 3.85
N SER A 132 -10.27 -8.96 5.11
CA SER A 132 -11.06 -9.97 5.81
C SER A 132 -12.38 -10.32 5.12
N ARG A 133 -12.84 -9.47 4.20
CA ARG A 133 -14.05 -9.69 3.40
C ARG A 133 -13.84 -10.69 2.24
N PHE A 134 -12.60 -11.13 1.99
CA PHE A 134 -12.22 -11.94 0.83
C PHE A 134 -11.69 -13.33 1.20
N THR A 135 -11.78 -13.72 2.46
CA THR A 135 -11.47 -15.08 2.92
C THR A 135 -12.67 -15.69 3.65
N ASP A 136 -12.79 -17.00 3.62
CA ASP A 136 -13.83 -17.77 4.32
C ASP A 136 -13.30 -18.51 5.57
N SER A 137 -11.97 -18.57 5.71
CA SER A 137 -11.27 -19.21 6.82
C SER A 137 -10.11 -18.33 7.30
N GLU A 138 -9.63 -18.63 8.50
CA GLU A 138 -8.38 -18.00 8.95
C GLU A 138 -7.20 -18.51 8.13
N ILE A 139 -6.45 -17.59 7.55
CA ILE A 139 -5.30 -17.87 6.69
C ILE A 139 -4.03 -17.21 7.22
N LEU A 140 -2.88 -17.84 6.95
CA LEU A 140 -1.58 -17.21 7.13
C LEU A 140 -1.38 -16.19 6.00
N VAL A 141 -1.02 -14.96 6.34
CA VAL A 141 -0.81 -13.87 5.37
C VAL A 141 0.61 -13.30 5.39
N GLY A 142 1.46 -13.82 6.26
CA GLY A 142 2.87 -13.44 6.34
C GLY A 142 3.44 -13.57 7.73
N TYR A 143 4.56 -12.89 7.93
CA TYR A 143 5.28 -12.88 9.20
C TYR A 143 5.76 -11.48 9.54
N MET A 144 6.05 -11.27 10.83
CA MET A 144 6.57 -10.03 11.37
C MET A 144 7.61 -10.33 12.43
N ARG A 145 8.57 -9.43 12.63
CA ARG A 145 9.53 -9.49 13.72
C ARG A 145 9.52 -8.18 14.49
N HIS A 146 9.76 -8.26 15.79
CA HIS A 146 9.83 -7.09 16.66
C HIS A 146 11.25 -6.92 17.20
N LYS A 147 11.69 -5.68 17.34
CA LYS A 147 12.95 -5.36 17.98
C LYS A 147 12.91 -5.77 19.45
N ARG A 148 13.94 -6.46 19.96
CA ARG A 148 14.03 -6.95 21.35
C ARG A 148 15.18 -6.35 22.15
N GLY A 149 16.15 -5.72 21.49
CA GLY A 149 17.32 -5.18 22.15
C GLY A 149 18.04 -4.12 21.31
N PRO A 150 19.14 -3.55 21.84
CA PRO A 150 19.87 -2.46 21.19
C PRO A 150 20.77 -2.92 20.04
N GLY A 151 21.11 -4.20 19.97
CA GLY A 151 22.00 -4.73 18.93
C GLY A 151 21.33 -4.72 17.55
N HIS A 152 22.12 -4.63 16.50
CA HIS A 152 21.64 -4.52 15.12
C HIS A 152 20.64 -5.65 14.74
N ASN A 153 20.93 -6.87 15.15
CA ASN A 153 20.15 -8.06 14.80
C ASN A 153 19.23 -8.57 15.93
N ASP A 154 19.02 -7.79 16.99
CA ASP A 154 18.21 -8.18 18.15
C ASP A 154 16.71 -8.13 17.82
N PHE A 155 16.26 -9.06 17.03
CA PHE A 155 14.84 -9.23 16.69
C PHE A 155 14.25 -10.49 17.34
N SER A 156 12.92 -10.49 17.49
CA SER A 156 12.16 -11.69 17.83
C SER A 156 12.30 -12.77 16.76
N ASP A 157 11.88 -13.99 17.09
CA ASP A 157 11.56 -14.98 16.05
C ASP A 157 10.43 -14.46 15.14
N MET A 158 10.29 -15.09 13.98
CA MET A 158 9.18 -14.83 13.06
C MET A 158 7.85 -15.11 13.76
N GLN A 159 6.98 -14.10 13.81
CA GLN A 159 5.63 -14.23 14.35
C GLN A 159 4.66 -14.26 13.18
N GLU A 160 3.77 -15.24 13.17
CA GLU A 160 2.75 -15.38 12.14
C GLU A 160 1.78 -14.19 12.15
N GLN A 161 1.51 -13.66 10.97
CA GLN A 161 0.39 -12.76 10.73
C GLN A 161 -0.74 -13.58 10.12
N ARG A 162 -1.89 -13.60 10.79
CA ARG A 162 -3.07 -14.33 10.34
C ARG A 162 -4.21 -13.37 10.08
N LEU A 163 -4.96 -13.66 9.04
CA LEU A 163 -6.16 -12.92 8.65
C LEU A 163 -7.37 -13.82 8.92
N SER A 164 -8.23 -13.39 9.84
CA SER A 164 -9.50 -14.07 10.10
C SER A 164 -10.60 -13.52 9.20
N PRO A 165 -11.56 -14.37 8.78
CA PRO A 165 -12.69 -13.93 7.97
C PRO A 165 -13.58 -12.96 8.73
N SER A 166 -14.10 -11.95 8.06
CA SER A 166 -15.12 -11.08 8.62
C SER A 166 -16.40 -11.87 8.95
N THR A 167 -17.07 -11.52 10.03
CA THR A 167 -18.41 -12.02 10.39
C THR A 167 -19.54 -11.35 9.59
N HIS A 168 -19.22 -10.33 8.82
CA HIS A 168 -20.10 -9.58 7.95
C HIS A 168 -20.14 -10.14 6.51
N LEU A 169 -20.74 -9.41 5.55
CA LEU A 169 -20.77 -9.80 4.15
C LEU A 169 -19.37 -10.03 3.62
N ARG A 170 -19.18 -11.16 2.95
CA ARG A 170 -17.91 -11.57 2.31
C ARG A 170 -18.08 -11.78 0.82
N TRP A 171 -17.04 -11.53 0.08
CA TRP A 171 -16.99 -11.70 -1.36
C TRP A 171 -16.35 -13.04 -1.72
N GLN A 172 -17.08 -13.87 -2.50
CA GLN A 172 -16.66 -15.22 -2.83
C GLN A 172 -16.41 -15.43 -4.35
N LYS A 173 -16.47 -14.34 -5.12
CA LYS A 173 -16.19 -14.39 -6.56
C LYS A 173 -14.77 -13.93 -6.85
N ARG A 174 -14.33 -14.07 -8.09
CA ARG A 174 -12.97 -13.66 -8.52
C ARG A 174 -12.70 -12.18 -8.20
N VAL A 175 -11.49 -11.93 -7.76
CA VAL A 175 -11.00 -10.58 -7.42
C VAL A 175 -9.70 -10.31 -8.15
N VAL A 176 -9.57 -9.11 -8.66
CA VAL A 176 -8.32 -8.55 -9.19
C VAL A 176 -7.97 -7.32 -8.39
N VAL A 177 -6.70 -7.20 -7.97
CA VAL A 177 -6.18 -5.99 -7.31
C VAL A 177 -5.24 -5.28 -8.27
N LEU A 178 -5.47 -3.98 -8.48
CA LEU A 178 -4.61 -3.15 -9.34
C LEU A 178 -3.56 -2.43 -8.50
N THR A 179 -2.31 -2.51 -8.95
CA THR A 179 -1.15 -1.97 -8.26
C THR A 179 -0.29 -1.07 -9.13
N ASN A 180 0.40 -0.16 -8.51
CA ASN A 180 1.48 0.63 -9.10
C ASN A 180 2.55 0.95 -8.04
N ARG A 181 3.62 1.62 -8.44
CA ARG A 181 4.72 2.00 -7.55
C ARG A 181 4.29 2.91 -6.39
N GLY A 182 3.15 3.58 -6.49
CA GLY A 182 2.58 4.41 -5.42
C GLY A 182 1.88 3.62 -4.30
N VAL A 183 1.70 2.30 -4.44
CA VAL A 183 1.14 1.43 -3.38
C VAL A 183 2.21 1.19 -2.33
N TYR A 184 2.00 1.70 -1.10
CA TYR A 184 3.03 1.71 -0.06
C TYR A 184 2.46 1.39 1.34
N SER A 185 3.31 0.90 2.25
CA SER A 185 2.97 0.71 3.67
C SER A 185 1.74 -0.20 3.85
N ALA A 186 0.70 0.23 4.58
CA ALA A 186 -0.52 -0.57 4.79
C ALA A 186 -1.19 -1.01 3.48
N ALA A 187 -1.04 -0.26 2.38
CA ALA A 187 -1.54 -0.68 1.07
C ALA A 187 -0.68 -1.81 0.46
N ASN A 188 0.62 -1.83 0.69
CA ASN A 188 1.48 -2.96 0.34
C ASN A 188 1.09 -4.22 1.12
N GLU A 189 0.80 -4.08 2.42
CA GLU A 189 0.29 -5.18 3.26
C GLU A 189 -1.07 -5.68 2.77
N PHE A 190 -1.97 -4.78 2.37
CA PHE A 190 -3.24 -5.14 1.75
C PHE A 190 -3.05 -6.02 0.51
N VAL A 191 -2.12 -5.65 -0.38
CA VAL A 191 -1.80 -6.46 -1.58
C VAL A 191 -1.29 -7.85 -1.18
N LYS A 192 -0.43 -7.93 -0.16
CA LYS A 192 0.04 -9.19 0.42
C LYS A 192 -1.12 -10.06 0.90
N TYR A 193 -2.03 -9.49 1.70
CA TYR A 193 -3.21 -10.21 2.20
C TYR A 193 -4.13 -10.69 1.07
N MET A 194 -4.40 -9.83 0.09
CA MET A 194 -5.28 -10.16 -1.02
C MET A 194 -4.72 -11.27 -1.92
N ARG A 195 -3.39 -11.35 -2.06
CA ARG A 195 -2.74 -12.47 -2.76
C ARG A 195 -3.05 -13.80 -2.06
N GLU A 196 -2.93 -13.85 -0.74
CA GLU A 196 -3.24 -15.05 0.04
C GLU A 196 -4.76 -15.36 0.08
N CYS A 197 -5.61 -14.34 -0.12
CA CYS A 197 -7.04 -14.52 -0.38
C CYS A 197 -7.37 -15.04 -1.79
N GLY A 198 -6.37 -15.27 -2.65
CA GLY A 198 -6.55 -15.77 -4.02
C GLY A 198 -6.87 -14.69 -5.06
N ALA A 199 -6.69 -13.42 -4.76
CA ALA A 199 -6.80 -12.36 -5.75
C ALA A 199 -5.63 -12.37 -6.74
N THR A 200 -5.90 -12.03 -8.01
CA THR A 200 -4.85 -11.80 -9.01
C THR A 200 -4.37 -10.35 -8.93
N ILE A 201 -3.07 -10.14 -8.81
CA ILE A 201 -2.46 -8.82 -8.76
C ILE A 201 -2.03 -8.40 -10.16
N ILE A 202 -2.54 -7.26 -10.64
CA ILE A 202 -2.25 -6.74 -11.99
C ILE A 202 -1.72 -5.31 -11.91
N GLY A 203 -0.72 -5.00 -12.70
CA GLY A 203 -0.17 -3.66 -12.83
C GLY A 203 1.33 -3.62 -12.71
N ASP A 204 1.85 -2.75 -11.88
CA ASP A 204 3.28 -2.60 -11.62
C ASP A 204 3.60 -3.06 -10.20
N LYS A 205 4.89 -3.31 -9.96
CA LYS A 205 5.42 -3.59 -8.62
C LYS A 205 4.98 -2.53 -7.61
N THR A 206 4.61 -2.92 -6.41
CA THR A 206 4.31 -1.98 -5.34
C THR A 206 5.55 -1.24 -4.84
N GLY A 207 5.35 -0.18 -4.08
CA GLY A 207 6.43 0.61 -3.48
C GLY A 207 7.06 -0.01 -2.24
N GLY A 208 6.42 -0.99 -1.63
CA GLY A 208 6.94 -1.64 -0.43
C GLY A 208 6.59 -0.93 0.87
N GLY A 209 7.58 -0.73 1.74
CA GLY A 209 7.38 -0.08 3.04
C GLY A 209 6.80 -1.00 4.10
N ALA A 210 7.31 -2.22 4.22
CA ALA A 210 6.86 -3.26 5.14
C ALA A 210 7.62 -3.20 6.49
N GLY A 211 7.59 -2.05 7.16
CA GLY A 211 8.43 -1.80 8.33
C GLY A 211 7.71 -1.36 9.60
N LEU A 212 6.39 -1.12 9.58
CA LEU A 212 5.60 -0.62 10.70
C LEU A 212 6.33 0.49 11.47
N PRO A 213 6.36 1.74 10.96
CA PRO A 213 7.22 2.78 11.49
C PRO A 213 6.72 3.33 12.83
N PHE A 214 7.66 3.80 13.63
CA PHE A 214 7.39 4.60 14.81
C PHE A 214 8.24 5.87 14.83
N SER A 215 7.85 6.84 15.64
CA SER A 215 8.55 8.12 15.81
C SER A 215 9.17 8.22 17.18
N SER A 216 10.31 8.92 17.24
CA SER A 216 11.00 9.28 18.49
C SER A 216 11.41 10.75 18.41
N GLU A 217 11.53 11.39 19.54
CA GLU A 217 11.96 12.78 19.63
C GLU A 217 13.45 12.86 20.03
N LEU A 218 14.16 13.75 19.38
CA LEU A 218 15.57 14.06 19.70
C LEU A 218 15.64 15.14 20.80
N PRO A 219 16.75 15.23 21.55
CA PRO A 219 16.89 16.20 22.66
C PRO A 219 16.67 17.67 22.26
N ASN A 220 16.83 18.01 20.98
CA ASN A 220 16.61 19.35 20.44
C ASN A 220 15.16 19.58 19.94
N GLY A 221 14.23 18.64 20.20
CA GLY A 221 12.83 18.73 19.80
C GLY A 221 12.55 18.32 18.35
N TRP A 222 13.53 17.84 17.59
CA TRP A 222 13.28 17.28 16.27
C TRP A 222 12.69 15.87 16.39
N SER A 223 11.77 15.52 15.52
CA SER A 223 11.22 14.16 15.46
C SER A 223 11.93 13.35 14.38
N VAL A 224 12.26 12.11 14.70
CA VAL A 224 12.76 11.12 13.75
C VAL A 224 11.79 9.94 13.66
N ARG A 225 11.50 9.49 12.44
CA ARG A 225 10.63 8.34 12.17
C ARG A 225 11.43 7.28 11.41
N PHE A 226 11.22 6.02 11.76
CA PHE A 226 11.91 4.89 11.13
C PHE A 226 11.13 3.58 11.29
N SER A 227 11.37 2.63 10.39
CA SER A 227 10.79 1.29 10.44
C SER A 227 11.31 0.50 11.63
N ALA A 228 10.43 -0.25 12.29
CA ALA A 228 10.73 -0.96 13.54
C ALA A 228 10.45 -2.45 13.49
N CYS A 229 9.49 -2.88 12.67
CA CYS A 229 9.00 -4.25 12.63
C CYS A 229 9.08 -4.76 11.19
N PRO A 230 10.18 -5.39 10.77
CA PRO A 230 10.26 -6.00 9.45
C PRO A 230 9.13 -6.99 9.20
N MET A 231 8.48 -6.88 8.05
CA MET A 231 7.38 -7.74 7.61
C MET A 231 7.79 -8.57 6.40
N TYR A 232 7.20 -9.75 6.30
CA TYR A 232 7.55 -10.76 5.33
C TYR A 232 6.29 -11.40 4.76
N ASP A 233 6.40 -11.96 3.56
CA ASP A 233 5.35 -12.79 2.96
C ASP A 233 5.27 -14.19 3.61
N THR A 234 4.39 -15.03 3.10
CA THR A 234 4.22 -16.43 3.57
C THR A 234 5.42 -17.32 3.27
N ARG A 235 6.31 -16.91 2.38
CA ARG A 235 7.60 -17.57 2.06
C ARG A 235 8.76 -17.02 2.89
N GLN A 236 8.47 -16.14 3.86
CA GLN A 236 9.45 -15.45 4.68
C GLN A 236 10.40 -14.52 3.88
N GLN A 237 9.95 -14.03 2.72
CA GLN A 237 10.68 -13.04 1.93
C GLN A 237 10.24 -11.64 2.35
N SER A 238 11.20 -10.72 2.51
CA SER A 238 10.89 -9.32 2.85
C SER A 238 10.03 -8.68 1.76
N THR A 239 8.99 -7.97 2.17
CA THR A 239 8.14 -7.16 1.29
C THR A 239 8.47 -5.67 1.35
N GLU A 240 9.60 -5.31 1.98
CA GLU A 240 10.08 -3.92 2.11
C GLU A 240 10.28 -3.24 0.75
N ASP A 241 10.86 -3.96 -0.22
CA ASP A 241 11.14 -3.43 -1.56
C ASP A 241 9.96 -3.59 -2.54
N GLY A 242 8.78 -3.96 -2.02
CA GLY A 242 7.56 -4.12 -2.81
C GLY A 242 7.24 -5.55 -3.21
N ILE A 243 6.03 -5.70 -3.76
CA ILE A 243 5.43 -6.96 -4.19
C ILE A 243 5.28 -6.93 -5.71
N GLU A 244 5.85 -7.93 -6.39
CA GLU A 244 5.68 -8.08 -7.84
C GLU A 244 4.24 -8.47 -8.18
N PRO A 245 3.63 -7.92 -9.25
CA PRO A 245 2.32 -8.35 -9.70
C PRO A 245 2.38 -9.74 -10.33
N ASP A 246 1.24 -10.44 -10.39
CA ASP A 246 1.11 -11.70 -11.11
C ASP A 246 1.07 -11.45 -12.63
N ILE A 247 0.53 -10.31 -13.04
CA ILE A 247 0.50 -9.84 -14.42
C ILE A 247 1.06 -8.42 -14.47
N ALA A 248 2.31 -8.29 -14.92
CA ALA A 248 2.95 -7.00 -15.10
C ALA A 248 2.42 -6.32 -16.37
N VAL A 249 1.85 -5.13 -16.21
CA VAL A 249 1.34 -4.29 -17.30
C VAL A 249 1.32 -2.82 -16.86
N GLY A 250 1.73 -1.93 -17.75
CA GLY A 250 1.63 -0.48 -17.57
C GLY A 250 0.60 0.16 -18.50
N ILE A 251 0.27 1.41 -18.25
CA ILE A 251 -0.57 2.21 -19.16
C ILE A 251 0.24 2.49 -20.42
N THR A 252 -0.29 2.13 -21.59
CA THR A 252 0.33 2.44 -22.87
C THR A 252 -0.12 3.81 -23.39
N ASP A 253 0.75 4.49 -24.13
CA ASP A 253 0.43 5.79 -24.75
C ASP A 253 -0.78 5.66 -25.71
N ASP A 254 -0.88 4.57 -26.43
CA ASP A 254 -1.98 4.28 -27.34
C ASP A 254 -3.34 4.18 -26.62
N ASP A 255 -3.40 3.45 -25.53
CA ASP A 255 -4.62 3.33 -24.73
C ASP A 255 -4.93 4.66 -24.06
N PHE A 256 -3.92 5.32 -23.49
CA PHE A 256 -4.09 6.63 -22.87
C PHE A 256 -4.69 7.67 -23.85
N ALA A 257 -4.15 7.73 -25.06
CA ALA A 257 -4.65 8.63 -26.11
C ALA A 257 -6.11 8.33 -26.50
N ARG A 258 -6.53 7.06 -26.41
CA ARG A 258 -7.92 6.62 -26.62
C ARG A 258 -8.80 6.77 -25.38
N GLY A 259 -8.24 7.27 -24.28
CA GLY A 259 -8.93 7.42 -23.00
C GLY A 259 -9.21 6.10 -22.29
N ARG A 260 -8.36 5.10 -22.48
CA ARG A 260 -8.43 3.77 -21.87
C ARG A 260 -7.29 3.59 -20.87
N ASP A 261 -7.56 2.90 -19.80
CA ASP A 261 -6.55 2.47 -18.82
C ASP A 261 -6.20 1.01 -19.10
N THR A 262 -5.01 0.78 -19.66
CA THR A 262 -4.55 -0.56 -20.06
C THR A 262 -4.61 -1.57 -18.90
N ILE A 263 -4.36 -1.11 -17.66
CA ILE A 263 -4.35 -1.97 -16.47
C ILE A 263 -5.78 -2.38 -16.12
N ILE A 264 -6.73 -1.43 -16.12
CA ILE A 264 -8.16 -1.72 -15.89
C ILE A 264 -8.70 -2.63 -17.00
N GLU A 265 -8.37 -2.34 -18.27
CA GLU A 265 -8.84 -3.17 -19.40
C GLU A 265 -8.29 -4.60 -19.29
N ARG A 266 -7.03 -4.78 -18.87
CA ARG A 266 -6.46 -6.11 -18.63
C ARG A 266 -7.19 -6.88 -17.52
N ALA A 267 -7.56 -6.18 -16.44
CA ALA A 267 -8.34 -6.77 -15.36
C ALA A 267 -9.75 -7.18 -15.83
N ARG A 268 -10.41 -6.32 -16.62
CA ARG A 268 -11.73 -6.61 -17.21
C ARG A 268 -11.68 -7.85 -18.11
N GLN A 269 -10.68 -7.94 -18.98
CA GLN A 269 -10.46 -9.11 -19.84
C GLN A 269 -10.29 -10.40 -19.02
N LEU A 270 -9.52 -10.35 -17.93
CA LEU A 270 -9.31 -11.51 -17.06
C LEU A 270 -10.61 -11.95 -16.37
N LEU A 271 -11.45 -11.01 -15.93
CA LEU A 271 -12.70 -11.30 -15.24
C LEU A 271 -13.83 -11.72 -16.20
N ALA A 272 -13.79 -11.25 -17.46
CA ALA A 272 -14.75 -11.64 -18.50
C ALA A 272 -14.43 -13.00 -19.14
N GLY A 273 -13.15 -13.41 -19.14
CA GLY A 273 -12.72 -14.73 -19.64
C GLY A 273 -13.05 -15.83 -18.63
N HIS A 274 -13.85 -16.80 -19.04
CA HIS A 274 -14.19 -18.01 -18.29
C HIS A 274 -13.15 -19.09 -18.46
#